data_77192ac9fc1f4ce10b21b54e134e0fc5
#
_entry.id   77192ac9fc1f4ce10b21b54e134e0fc5
#
_cell.length_a   1.000
_cell.length_b   1.000
_cell.length_c   1.000
_cell.angle_alpha   90.00
_cell.angle_beta   90.00
_cell.angle_gamma   90.00
#
_symmetry.space_group_name_H-M   'P 1'
#
loop_
_entity.id
_entity.type
_entity.pdbx_description
1 polymer ?
#
loop_
_entity_poly.entity_id
_entity_poly.type
_entity_poly.pdbx_seq_one_letter_code
_entity_poly.pdbx_strand_id
1 'polypeptide(L)'
;MSEFTHLIDLASARLGGEAVAANDDFFAEKENLVKAEAPIFVPGKYTDRGKWMDGWESRRRRTPGHDWCIVKLGLPGVIHSFVVDTAFFTGNYPTHCWIDGCGLPPGVDPAATDVAWHPVLARSELAGDTKNSFQLTVTPSQERRLTHLRLNIFPDGGVARLRVLGEVLPDWTRILSTGAGIDLASAVNGGYIVDTSDRFYGDARNMLMPYPAPNMGDGWETKRRRGPGHDWTVIRLGLAGVLSRVEIDTAHFKGNYPDAASIETAVMKQEGKGVSADVASRAIAQWATVLPQTKLQPDHLHVYDTQLAPDVTASHVRLSIYPDGGVSRFRVFGTPMADARRAAVLRQLNAMDRPELKGALTDFCAAPAWIDRVAAARPFTSIDSVFAAADAANASVPADDWLEAFRHHPRIGERAAQRLQSYAAHDSSSREQARVQDDASAIAALAEANRAYEERFGHIFIVCASGRTASEMLAMLRDRTNNDPKTELALAASEQQKITRLRLERLLR
;
A
#
# COMPACT_ATOMS: atom_id res chain seq x y z
N MET A 1 -4.84 -22.71 -19.28
CA MET A 1 -4.14 -22.42 -18.02
C MET A 1 -4.15 -20.91 -17.86
N SER A 2 -4.57 -20.41 -16.73
CA SER A 2 -5.06 -19.06 -16.51
C SER A 2 -4.03 -17.96 -16.79
N GLU A 3 -4.44 -16.94 -17.54
CA GLU A 3 -3.73 -15.67 -17.81
C GLU A 3 -3.30 -14.90 -16.55
N PHE A 4 -3.62 -15.36 -15.34
CA PHE A 4 -3.51 -14.60 -14.09
C PHE A 4 -2.52 -15.17 -13.07
N THR A 5 -1.50 -15.90 -13.50
CA THR A 5 -0.49 -16.45 -12.59
C THR A 5 0.36 -15.39 -11.87
N HIS A 6 0.32 -14.13 -12.34
CA HIS A 6 1.02 -12.97 -11.77
C HIS A 6 0.21 -12.21 -10.73
N LEU A 7 -1.12 -12.44 -10.63
CA LEU A 7 -1.96 -11.73 -9.65
C LEU A 7 -1.75 -12.26 -8.23
N ILE A 8 -1.91 -11.36 -7.27
CA ILE A 8 -1.78 -11.64 -5.84
C ILE A 8 -3.18 -11.81 -5.24
N ASP A 9 -3.34 -12.72 -4.27
CA ASP A 9 -4.55 -12.81 -3.46
C ASP A 9 -4.58 -11.67 -2.43
N LEU A 10 -5.27 -10.59 -2.79
CA LEU A 10 -5.36 -9.37 -1.99
C LEU A 10 -6.06 -9.57 -0.64
N ALA A 11 -6.89 -10.61 -0.50
CA ALA A 11 -7.61 -10.92 0.75
C ALA A 11 -6.86 -11.89 1.67
N SER A 12 -5.68 -12.38 1.26
CA SER A 12 -4.93 -13.36 2.05
C SER A 12 -4.58 -12.84 3.45
N ALA A 13 -4.86 -13.64 4.48
CA ALA A 13 -4.45 -13.35 5.86
C ALA A 13 -2.93 -13.17 6.00
N ARG A 14 -2.13 -13.82 5.14
CA ARG A 14 -0.67 -13.63 5.07
C ARG A 14 -0.26 -12.20 4.71
N LEU A 15 -1.12 -11.46 4.06
CA LEU A 15 -0.91 -10.06 3.68
C LEU A 15 -1.68 -9.09 4.57
N GLY A 16 -2.31 -9.58 5.64
CA GLY A 16 -3.12 -8.79 6.56
C GLY A 16 -4.59 -8.70 6.17
N GLY A 17 -5.06 -9.59 5.27
CA GLY A 17 -6.49 -9.76 4.99
C GLY A 17 -7.24 -10.30 6.19
N GLU A 18 -8.44 -9.79 6.43
CA GLU A 18 -9.22 -10.08 7.63
C GLU A 18 -10.72 -10.12 7.31
N ALA A 19 -11.41 -11.14 7.81
CA ALA A 19 -12.88 -11.17 7.78
C ALA A 19 -13.38 -10.38 9.01
N VAL A 20 -13.80 -9.13 8.79
CA VAL A 20 -14.04 -8.18 9.90
C VAL A 20 -15.46 -8.26 10.48
N ALA A 21 -16.45 -8.66 9.67
CA ALA A 21 -17.84 -8.80 10.14
C ALA A 21 -18.59 -9.84 9.31
N ALA A 22 -19.53 -10.52 9.93
CA ALA A 22 -20.54 -11.36 9.26
C ALA A 22 -21.86 -11.23 9.99
N ASN A 23 -22.96 -11.40 9.28
CA ASN A 23 -24.26 -11.42 9.95
C ASN A 23 -24.56 -12.77 10.65
N ASP A 24 -23.91 -13.84 10.24
CA ASP A 24 -23.95 -15.15 10.89
C ASP A 24 -22.68 -15.97 10.56
N ASP A 25 -22.04 -16.54 11.58
CA ASP A 25 -20.87 -17.44 11.45
C ASP A 25 -20.95 -18.58 12.50
N PHE A 26 -22.17 -19.01 12.80
CA PHE A 26 -22.46 -19.91 13.89
C PHE A 26 -21.81 -21.28 13.74
N PHE A 27 -21.85 -21.92 12.57
CA PHE A 27 -21.33 -23.27 12.39
C PHE A 27 -19.81 -23.28 12.17
N ALA A 28 -19.29 -22.30 11.42
CA ALA A 28 -17.86 -22.17 11.18
C ALA A 28 -17.48 -20.69 11.01
N GLU A 29 -16.35 -20.33 11.60
CA GLU A 29 -15.87 -18.97 11.76
C GLU A 29 -15.53 -18.30 10.42
N LYS A 30 -15.90 -17.03 10.26
CA LYS A 30 -15.65 -16.24 9.05
C LYS A 30 -14.16 -16.07 8.71
N GLU A 31 -13.29 -16.10 9.71
CA GLU A 31 -11.84 -15.96 9.58
C GLU A 31 -11.22 -17.03 8.66
N ASN A 32 -11.89 -18.18 8.53
CA ASN A 32 -11.44 -19.24 7.62
C ASN A 32 -11.47 -18.82 6.13
N LEU A 33 -12.31 -17.85 5.75
CA LEU A 33 -12.41 -17.39 4.36
C LEU A 33 -11.08 -16.90 3.79
N VAL A 34 -10.25 -16.25 4.60
CA VAL A 34 -9.03 -15.55 4.18
C VAL A 34 -7.74 -16.31 4.48
N LYS A 35 -7.83 -17.51 5.06
CA LYS A 35 -6.67 -18.38 5.29
C LYS A 35 -5.93 -18.65 3.96
N ALA A 36 -4.60 -18.58 4.00
CA ALA A 36 -3.78 -18.82 2.80
C ALA A 36 -3.79 -20.29 2.39
N GLU A 37 -3.83 -21.20 3.36
CA GLU A 37 -3.80 -22.63 3.17
C GLU A 37 -5.07 -23.13 2.45
N ALA A 38 -4.90 -24.21 1.69
CA ALA A 38 -6.04 -24.91 1.12
C ALA A 38 -6.96 -25.45 2.23
N PRO A 39 -8.28 -25.47 2.01
CA PRO A 39 -9.19 -26.04 2.99
C PRO A 39 -8.92 -27.54 3.16
N ILE A 40 -9.11 -28.03 4.40
CA ILE A 40 -8.95 -29.43 4.74
C ILE A 40 -10.25 -30.02 5.27
N PHE A 41 -10.41 -31.33 5.14
CA PHE A 41 -11.52 -32.06 5.72
C PHE A 41 -10.99 -33.13 6.69
N VAL A 42 -11.54 -33.14 7.92
CA VAL A 42 -11.19 -34.13 8.93
C VAL A 42 -12.41 -35.00 9.22
N PRO A 43 -12.44 -36.26 8.71
CA PRO A 43 -13.56 -37.16 8.94
C PRO A 43 -13.85 -37.37 10.44
N GLY A 44 -15.12 -37.32 10.83
CA GLY A 44 -15.55 -37.58 12.22
C GLY A 44 -15.24 -36.46 13.21
N LYS A 45 -14.71 -35.32 12.78
CA LYS A 45 -14.51 -34.15 13.64
C LYS A 45 -15.81 -33.38 13.81
N TYR A 46 -16.18 -33.13 15.07
CA TYR A 46 -17.36 -32.36 15.46
C TYR A 46 -16.96 -31.28 16.46
N THR A 47 -17.76 -30.25 16.57
CA THR A 47 -17.74 -29.23 17.60
C THR A 47 -19.08 -29.29 18.37
N ASP A 48 -19.22 -28.48 19.40
CA ASP A 48 -20.48 -28.25 20.11
C ASP A 48 -21.59 -27.65 19.22
N ARG A 49 -21.21 -27.11 18.07
CA ARG A 49 -22.13 -26.50 17.08
C ARG A 49 -22.48 -27.40 15.91
N GLY A 50 -21.82 -28.57 15.79
CA GLY A 50 -22.10 -29.53 14.72
C GLY A 50 -20.85 -30.11 14.07
N LYS A 51 -20.99 -30.61 12.83
CA LYS A 51 -19.87 -31.11 12.05
C LYS A 51 -18.86 -30.00 11.81
N TRP A 52 -17.59 -30.25 12.11
CA TRP A 52 -16.52 -29.28 11.85
C TRP A 52 -16.25 -29.13 10.36
N MET A 53 -16.22 -27.88 9.89
CA MET A 53 -15.88 -27.51 8.51
C MET A 53 -14.77 -26.47 8.51
N ASP A 54 -13.82 -26.57 7.59
CA ASP A 54 -12.74 -25.60 7.41
C ASP A 54 -13.16 -24.51 6.39
N GLY A 55 -14.07 -23.64 6.83
CA GLY A 55 -14.64 -22.57 6.03
C GLY A 55 -15.49 -21.66 6.90
N TRP A 56 -16.14 -20.69 6.31
CA TRP A 56 -17.21 -19.91 6.91
C TRP A 56 -18.55 -20.60 6.64
N GLU A 57 -19.37 -20.83 7.69
CA GLU A 57 -20.68 -21.45 7.52
C GLU A 57 -21.72 -20.78 8.41
N SER A 58 -22.77 -20.24 7.79
CA SER A 58 -23.93 -19.64 8.45
C SER A 58 -25.02 -20.67 8.76
N ARG A 59 -25.93 -20.33 9.66
CA ARG A 59 -27.12 -21.11 9.97
C ARG A 59 -28.10 -21.09 8.79
N ARG A 60 -28.87 -22.17 8.69
CA ARG A 60 -29.94 -22.25 7.69
C ARG A 60 -30.96 -21.14 7.93
N ARG A 61 -31.10 -20.28 6.93
CA ARG A 61 -31.99 -19.14 6.95
C ARG A 61 -33.43 -19.58 6.75
N ARG A 62 -34.31 -19.19 7.69
CA ARG A 62 -35.75 -19.51 7.64
C ARG A 62 -36.62 -18.27 7.36
N THR A 63 -35.99 -17.11 7.19
CA THR A 63 -36.63 -15.84 6.84
C THR A 63 -36.09 -15.34 5.51
N PRO A 64 -36.83 -14.54 4.75
CA PRO A 64 -36.30 -13.92 3.54
C PRO A 64 -35.04 -13.13 3.78
N GLY A 65 -34.12 -13.15 2.80
CA GLY A 65 -32.85 -12.43 2.85
C GLY A 65 -31.67 -13.30 2.40
N HIS A 66 -30.48 -12.87 2.77
CA HIS A 66 -29.23 -13.54 2.45
C HIS A 66 -28.24 -13.32 3.58
N ASP A 67 -27.15 -14.10 3.60
CA ASP A 67 -26.06 -13.93 4.55
C ASP A 67 -24.89 -13.24 3.88
N TRP A 68 -24.07 -12.57 4.68
CA TRP A 68 -22.92 -11.80 4.19
C TRP A 68 -21.75 -11.81 5.15
N CYS A 69 -20.56 -11.66 4.58
CA CYS A 69 -19.33 -11.44 5.31
C CYS A 69 -18.55 -10.27 4.69
N ILE A 70 -18.07 -9.37 5.52
CA ILE A 70 -17.18 -8.26 5.13
C ILE A 70 -15.74 -8.67 5.31
N VAL A 71 -14.97 -8.55 4.24
CA VAL A 71 -13.53 -8.84 4.21
C VAL A 71 -12.77 -7.55 3.95
N LYS A 72 -11.88 -7.20 4.87
CA LYS A 72 -10.85 -6.19 4.68
C LYS A 72 -9.73 -6.81 3.86
N LEU A 73 -9.35 -6.17 2.77
CA LEU A 73 -8.21 -6.59 1.98
C LEU A 73 -6.90 -6.32 2.73
N GLY A 74 -5.98 -7.26 2.70
CA GLY A 74 -4.63 -7.05 3.24
C GLY A 74 -3.84 -6.06 2.41
N LEU A 75 -4.04 -6.10 1.10
CA LEU A 75 -3.47 -5.13 0.16
C LEU A 75 -4.61 -4.52 -0.67
N PRO A 76 -4.80 -3.19 -0.59
CA PRO A 76 -5.75 -2.51 -1.46
C PRO A 76 -5.33 -2.60 -2.93
N GLY A 77 -6.31 -2.73 -3.83
CA GLY A 77 -5.96 -2.87 -5.24
C GLY A 77 -7.15 -2.90 -6.19
N VAL A 78 -6.83 -3.14 -7.44
CA VAL A 78 -7.79 -3.37 -8.53
C VAL A 78 -8.00 -4.87 -8.69
N ILE A 79 -9.23 -5.32 -8.60
CA ILE A 79 -9.57 -6.74 -8.62
C ILE A 79 -9.82 -7.20 -10.05
N HIS A 80 -9.25 -8.33 -10.42
CA HIS A 80 -9.38 -8.94 -11.74
C HIS A 80 -10.13 -10.27 -11.74
N SER A 81 -10.13 -10.99 -10.60
CA SER A 81 -10.77 -12.30 -10.51
C SER A 81 -11.12 -12.66 -9.07
N PHE A 82 -12.16 -13.46 -8.91
CA PHE A 82 -12.52 -14.11 -7.66
C PHE A 82 -12.48 -15.63 -7.80
N VAL A 83 -12.14 -16.31 -6.69
CA VAL A 83 -12.42 -17.72 -6.51
C VAL A 83 -13.22 -17.86 -5.22
N VAL A 84 -14.48 -18.29 -5.35
CA VAL A 84 -15.34 -18.67 -4.23
C VAL A 84 -15.25 -20.20 -4.13
N ASP A 85 -14.47 -20.66 -3.17
CA ASP A 85 -14.19 -22.10 -2.98
C ASP A 85 -15.21 -22.70 -2.02
N THR A 86 -15.99 -23.64 -2.50
CA THR A 86 -16.99 -24.38 -1.72
C THR A 86 -16.51 -25.81 -1.38
N ALA A 87 -15.20 -26.07 -1.40
CA ALA A 87 -14.62 -27.38 -1.11
C ALA A 87 -15.18 -27.97 0.18
N PHE A 88 -15.59 -29.24 0.11
CA PHE A 88 -16.22 -30.04 1.16
C PHE A 88 -17.64 -29.62 1.58
N PHE A 89 -18.18 -28.53 1.05
CA PHE A 89 -19.59 -28.15 1.19
C PHE A 89 -20.41 -28.74 0.03
N THR A 90 -20.86 -30.00 0.18
CA THR A 90 -21.53 -30.76 -0.87
C THR A 90 -23.02 -30.52 -0.93
N GLY A 91 -23.71 -30.29 0.21
CA GLY A 91 -25.15 -30.08 0.29
C GLY A 91 -25.57 -28.82 1.01
N ASN A 92 -24.63 -28.16 1.67
CA ASN A 92 -24.81 -26.95 2.49
C ASN A 92 -24.03 -25.75 1.93
N TYR A 93 -23.73 -25.75 0.63
CA TYR A 93 -23.19 -24.59 -0.06
C TYR A 93 -24.28 -23.62 -0.47
N PRO A 94 -24.00 -22.30 -0.57
CA PRO A 94 -24.96 -21.32 -1.08
C PRO A 94 -25.18 -21.50 -2.58
N THR A 95 -26.43 -21.34 -3.04
CA THR A 95 -26.76 -21.50 -4.47
C THR A 95 -26.21 -20.38 -5.34
N HIS A 96 -26.05 -19.18 -4.77
CA HIS A 96 -25.54 -18.00 -5.48
C HIS A 96 -24.66 -17.17 -4.55
N CYS A 97 -23.79 -16.38 -5.16
CA CYS A 97 -23.11 -15.27 -4.50
C CYS A 97 -23.10 -14.01 -5.36
N TRP A 98 -22.81 -12.87 -4.73
CA TRP A 98 -22.38 -11.64 -5.37
C TRP A 98 -21.43 -10.91 -4.44
N ILE A 99 -20.62 -10.00 -4.99
CA ILE A 99 -19.63 -9.29 -4.21
C ILE A 99 -19.77 -7.79 -4.48
N ASP A 100 -19.90 -7.03 -3.39
CA ASP A 100 -19.81 -5.58 -3.40
C ASP A 100 -18.44 -5.16 -2.85
N GLY A 101 -17.94 -4.00 -3.27
CA GLY A 101 -16.67 -3.44 -2.82
C GLY A 101 -16.75 -1.96 -2.46
N CYS A 102 -15.84 -1.50 -1.61
CA CYS A 102 -15.67 -0.09 -1.32
C CYS A 102 -14.22 0.27 -0.98
N GLY A 103 -13.87 1.55 -1.18
CA GLY A 103 -12.62 2.17 -0.75
C GLY A 103 -12.88 3.03 0.48
N LEU A 104 -12.34 2.65 1.63
CA LEU A 104 -12.49 3.37 2.90
C LEU A 104 -11.15 3.85 3.43
N PRO A 105 -11.10 5.05 4.03
CA PRO A 105 -9.92 5.48 4.76
C PRO A 105 -9.71 4.63 6.03
N PRO A 106 -8.48 4.58 6.56
CA PRO A 106 -8.20 3.86 7.79
C PRO A 106 -9.08 4.31 8.97
N GLY A 107 -9.57 3.35 9.75
CA GLY A 107 -10.34 3.62 10.97
C GLY A 107 -11.85 3.80 10.77
N VAL A 108 -12.34 3.74 9.53
CA VAL A 108 -13.78 3.75 9.26
C VAL A 108 -14.33 2.34 9.40
N ASP A 109 -15.42 2.19 10.15
CA ASP A 109 -16.12 0.90 10.29
C ASP A 109 -16.84 0.52 8.99
N PRO A 110 -16.42 -0.57 8.31
CA PRO A 110 -17.06 -0.98 7.06
C PRO A 110 -18.49 -1.53 7.26
N ALA A 111 -18.91 -1.85 8.48
CA ALA A 111 -20.25 -2.30 8.79
C ALA A 111 -21.23 -1.15 9.06
N ALA A 112 -20.77 0.09 9.09
CA ALA A 112 -21.63 1.26 9.27
C ALA A 112 -22.66 1.39 8.13
N THR A 113 -23.85 1.88 8.45
CA THR A 113 -25.00 1.93 7.53
C THR A 113 -24.85 2.93 6.40
N ASP A 114 -23.97 3.91 6.54
CA ASP A 114 -23.70 4.97 5.56
C ASP A 114 -22.56 4.63 4.57
N VAL A 115 -21.95 3.46 4.69
CA VAL A 115 -20.94 3.00 3.73
C VAL A 115 -21.58 2.72 2.38
N ALA A 116 -21.11 3.41 1.34
CA ALA A 116 -21.53 3.20 -0.03
C ALA A 116 -20.79 1.99 -0.62
N TRP A 117 -21.52 0.90 -0.83
CA TRP A 117 -21.03 -0.31 -1.50
C TRP A 117 -21.31 -0.26 -3.00
N HIS A 118 -20.34 -0.68 -3.81
CA HIS A 118 -20.46 -0.76 -5.26
C HIS A 118 -20.46 -2.22 -5.72
N PRO A 119 -21.30 -2.63 -6.68
CA PRO A 119 -21.26 -3.98 -7.21
C PRO A 119 -19.94 -4.24 -7.96
N VAL A 120 -19.26 -5.33 -7.61
CA VAL A 120 -18.00 -5.79 -8.22
C VAL A 120 -18.22 -7.09 -8.96
N LEU A 121 -18.90 -8.08 -8.36
CA LEU A 121 -19.36 -9.30 -9.00
C LEU A 121 -20.89 -9.33 -8.94
N ALA A 122 -21.53 -9.42 -10.08
CA ALA A 122 -22.96 -9.62 -10.16
C ALA A 122 -23.38 -10.98 -9.56
N ARG A 123 -24.67 -11.13 -9.22
CA ARG A 123 -25.21 -12.40 -8.71
C ARG A 123 -24.90 -13.54 -9.66
N SER A 124 -24.16 -14.53 -9.16
CA SER A 124 -23.62 -15.67 -9.90
C SER A 124 -23.96 -16.98 -9.19
N GLU A 125 -24.21 -18.03 -9.95
CA GLU A 125 -24.46 -19.36 -9.41
C GLU A 125 -23.16 -19.96 -8.86
N LEU A 126 -23.30 -20.78 -7.81
CA LEU A 126 -22.24 -21.58 -7.23
C LEU A 126 -22.54 -23.06 -7.34
N ALA A 127 -21.51 -23.85 -7.58
CA ALA A 127 -21.53 -25.30 -7.45
C ALA A 127 -20.90 -25.70 -6.10
N GLY A 128 -21.42 -26.78 -5.51
CA GLY A 128 -20.86 -27.35 -4.27
C GLY A 128 -19.55 -28.11 -4.53
N ASP A 129 -18.69 -28.18 -3.53
CA ASP A 129 -17.39 -28.88 -3.57
C ASP A 129 -16.53 -28.46 -4.78
N THR A 130 -16.54 -27.17 -5.11
CA THR A 130 -15.98 -26.64 -6.36
C THR A 130 -15.28 -25.29 -6.12
N LYS A 131 -14.19 -25.05 -6.86
CA LYS A 131 -13.57 -23.72 -6.97
C LYS A 131 -14.30 -22.93 -8.05
N ASN A 132 -15.28 -22.14 -7.65
CA ASN A 132 -16.05 -21.27 -8.53
C ASN A 132 -15.22 -20.04 -8.88
N SER A 133 -14.76 -19.93 -10.13
CA SER A 133 -13.87 -18.86 -10.59
C SER A 133 -14.64 -17.84 -11.45
N PHE A 134 -14.46 -16.56 -11.13
CA PHE A 134 -15.12 -15.44 -11.80
C PHE A 134 -14.08 -14.44 -12.28
N GLN A 135 -14.03 -14.19 -13.58
CA GLN A 135 -13.15 -13.19 -14.19
C GLN A 135 -13.91 -11.88 -14.37
N LEU A 136 -13.23 -10.77 -14.08
CA LEU A 136 -13.77 -9.43 -14.26
C LEU A 136 -13.09 -8.74 -15.44
N THR A 137 -13.87 -8.07 -16.26
CA THR A 137 -13.36 -7.17 -17.28
C THR A 137 -13.31 -5.76 -16.70
N VAL A 138 -12.10 -5.27 -16.40
CA VAL A 138 -11.90 -3.94 -15.81
C VAL A 138 -11.26 -3.04 -16.87
N THR A 139 -11.99 -2.03 -17.31
CA THR A 139 -11.43 -0.98 -18.19
C THR A 139 -10.71 0.09 -17.35
N PRO A 140 -9.79 0.87 -17.92
CA PRO A 140 -9.10 1.93 -17.20
C PRO A 140 -10.01 2.95 -16.50
N SER A 141 -11.16 3.25 -17.10
CA SER A 141 -12.16 4.17 -16.52
C SER A 141 -12.99 3.54 -15.40
N GLN A 142 -12.94 2.22 -15.26
CA GLN A 142 -13.65 1.45 -14.24
C GLN A 142 -12.74 0.98 -13.10
N GLU A 143 -11.46 1.31 -13.15
CA GLU A 143 -10.53 0.98 -12.07
C GLU A 143 -10.98 1.62 -10.77
N ARG A 144 -11.11 0.78 -9.75
CA ARG A 144 -11.36 1.19 -8.37
C ARG A 144 -10.32 0.57 -7.46
N ARG A 145 -9.76 1.39 -6.61
CA ARG A 145 -8.91 0.94 -5.49
C ARG A 145 -9.82 0.50 -4.36
N LEU A 146 -10.00 -0.81 -4.23
CA LEU A 146 -10.86 -1.37 -3.18
C LEU A 146 -10.01 -1.71 -1.94
N THR A 147 -10.58 -1.47 -0.78
CA THR A 147 -10.00 -1.80 0.54
C THR A 147 -10.82 -2.85 1.27
N HIS A 148 -12.14 -2.92 0.99
CA HIS A 148 -13.06 -3.86 1.61
C HIS A 148 -13.99 -4.46 0.57
N LEU A 149 -14.40 -5.71 0.82
CA LEU A 149 -15.39 -6.46 0.05
C LEU A 149 -16.48 -6.97 0.97
N ARG A 150 -17.70 -7.06 0.45
CA ARG A 150 -18.79 -7.77 1.08
C ARG A 150 -19.18 -8.95 0.20
N LEU A 151 -18.80 -10.16 0.64
CA LEU A 151 -19.27 -11.40 0.05
C LEU A 151 -20.70 -11.66 0.54
N ASN A 152 -21.64 -11.66 -0.37
CA ASN A 152 -23.03 -12.01 -0.10
C ASN A 152 -23.29 -13.41 -0.64
N ILE A 153 -23.94 -14.26 0.15
CA ILE A 153 -24.29 -15.65 -0.20
C ILE A 153 -25.80 -15.85 -0.08
N PHE A 154 -26.38 -16.63 -0.97
CA PHE A 154 -27.83 -16.81 -0.98
C PHE A 154 -28.22 -18.31 -1.02
N PRO A 155 -29.20 -18.73 -0.21
CA PRO A 155 -29.76 -17.95 0.90
C PRO A 155 -28.84 -17.91 2.11
N ASP A 156 -28.11 -18.97 2.36
CA ASP A 156 -27.19 -19.30 3.46
C ASP A 156 -26.24 -20.41 3.01
N GLY A 157 -25.32 -20.84 3.85
CA GLY A 157 -24.48 -22.01 3.62
C GLY A 157 -23.02 -21.78 3.95
N GLY A 158 -22.17 -22.65 3.39
CA GLY A 158 -20.75 -22.67 3.65
C GLY A 158 -19.86 -22.32 2.45
N VAL A 159 -18.81 -21.53 2.69
CA VAL A 159 -17.76 -21.18 1.76
C VAL A 159 -16.41 -21.47 2.43
N ALA A 160 -15.61 -22.35 1.84
CA ALA A 160 -14.32 -22.74 2.40
C ALA A 160 -13.30 -21.61 2.34
N ARG A 161 -13.15 -20.96 1.18
CA ARG A 161 -12.19 -19.86 0.97
C ARG A 161 -12.75 -18.82 -0.01
N LEU A 162 -12.36 -17.58 0.20
CA LEU A 162 -12.48 -16.50 -0.78
C LEU A 162 -11.08 -16.11 -1.24
N ARG A 163 -10.78 -16.21 -2.55
CA ARG A 163 -9.57 -15.64 -3.14
C ARG A 163 -9.92 -14.43 -3.98
N VAL A 164 -9.14 -13.37 -3.79
CA VAL A 164 -9.35 -12.07 -4.43
C VAL A 164 -8.10 -11.74 -5.23
N LEU A 165 -8.08 -12.14 -6.50
CA LEU A 165 -6.91 -11.98 -7.33
C LEU A 165 -6.90 -10.61 -8.00
N GLY A 166 -5.86 -9.82 -7.74
CA GLY A 166 -5.79 -8.46 -8.22
C GLY A 166 -4.39 -7.89 -8.32
N GLU A 167 -4.34 -6.68 -8.83
CA GLU A 167 -3.15 -5.84 -8.87
C GLU A 167 -3.15 -4.92 -7.65
N VAL A 168 -2.07 -4.94 -6.90
CA VAL A 168 -1.90 -4.05 -5.74
C VAL A 168 -1.81 -2.61 -6.22
N LEU A 169 -2.62 -1.74 -5.63
CA LEU A 169 -2.54 -0.29 -5.83
C LEU A 169 -2.23 0.36 -4.47
N PRO A 170 -0.93 0.52 -4.15
CA PRO A 170 -0.48 0.99 -2.84
C PRO A 170 -0.91 2.43 -2.56
N ASP A 171 -0.82 2.85 -1.31
CA ASP A 171 -0.92 4.25 -0.95
C ASP A 171 0.42 4.96 -1.17
N TRP A 172 0.67 5.34 -2.42
CA TRP A 172 1.89 6.03 -2.81
C TRP A 172 2.03 7.40 -2.17
N THR A 173 0.92 8.08 -1.86
CA THR A 173 0.96 9.37 -1.18
C THR A 173 1.61 9.24 0.20
N ARG A 174 1.25 8.18 0.92
CA ARG A 174 1.80 7.87 2.24
C ARG A 174 3.23 7.30 2.15
N ILE A 175 3.46 6.34 1.27
CA ILE A 175 4.78 5.67 1.12
C ILE A 175 5.85 6.68 0.76
N LEU A 176 5.59 7.54 -0.23
CA LEU A 176 6.54 8.54 -0.71
C LEU A 176 6.80 9.67 0.29
N SER A 177 5.85 9.93 1.20
CA SER A 177 6.01 10.98 2.23
C SER A 177 7.05 10.62 3.30
N THR A 178 7.42 9.33 3.45
CA THR A 178 8.36 8.88 4.49
C THR A 178 9.80 9.24 4.20
N GLY A 179 10.17 9.48 2.93
CA GLY A 179 11.54 9.74 2.49
C GLY A 179 12.53 8.59 2.71
N ALA A 180 12.07 7.42 3.16
CA ALA A 180 12.88 6.22 3.35
C ALA A 180 13.10 5.49 2.02
N GLY A 181 14.16 4.71 1.93
CA GLY A 181 14.38 3.80 0.80
C GLY A 181 13.24 2.79 0.70
N ILE A 182 12.65 2.66 -0.49
CA ILE A 182 11.48 1.82 -0.73
C ILE A 182 11.93 0.47 -1.28
N ASP A 183 11.44 -0.64 -0.71
CA ASP A 183 11.58 -1.96 -1.33
C ASP A 183 10.65 -2.04 -2.56
N LEU A 184 11.22 -1.79 -3.73
CA LEU A 184 10.51 -1.74 -5.01
C LEU A 184 10.04 -3.13 -5.48
N ALA A 185 10.66 -4.22 -4.99
CA ALA A 185 10.26 -5.59 -5.31
C ALA A 185 9.13 -6.11 -4.43
N SER A 186 8.88 -5.49 -3.27
CA SER A 186 7.87 -5.96 -2.33
C SER A 186 6.47 -6.00 -2.94
N ALA A 187 5.74 -7.10 -2.65
CA ALA A 187 4.35 -7.25 -3.05
C ALA A 187 3.46 -6.13 -2.51
N VAL A 188 3.72 -5.62 -1.30
CA VAL A 188 2.94 -4.50 -0.72
C VAL A 188 3.14 -3.19 -1.46
N ASN A 189 4.23 -3.05 -2.19
CA ASN A 189 4.56 -1.89 -3.04
C ASN A 189 4.23 -2.17 -4.52
N GLY A 190 3.51 -3.24 -4.83
CA GLY A 190 3.08 -3.57 -6.18
C GLY A 190 4.12 -4.33 -7.02
N GLY A 191 5.19 -4.84 -6.40
CA GLY A 191 6.13 -5.76 -7.06
C GLY A 191 5.49 -7.14 -7.29
N TYR A 192 5.77 -7.79 -8.42
CA TYR A 192 5.25 -9.12 -8.71
C TYR A 192 6.17 -9.95 -9.62
N ILE A 193 5.99 -11.27 -9.56
CA ILE A 193 6.72 -12.21 -10.43
C ILE A 193 6.09 -12.22 -11.82
N VAL A 194 6.90 -11.87 -12.82
CA VAL A 194 6.52 -11.90 -14.23
C VAL A 194 6.66 -13.30 -14.78
N ASP A 195 7.83 -13.94 -14.52
CA ASP A 195 8.15 -15.25 -15.03
C ASP A 195 9.18 -15.95 -14.14
N THR A 196 9.25 -17.27 -14.18
CA THR A 196 10.21 -18.07 -13.40
C THR A 196 10.49 -19.39 -14.11
N SER A 197 11.73 -19.85 -14.04
CA SER A 197 12.18 -21.11 -14.64
C SER A 197 11.55 -22.33 -13.98
N ASP A 198 11.38 -22.30 -12.67
CA ASP A 198 10.83 -23.41 -11.87
C ASP A 198 10.16 -22.91 -10.60
N ARG A 199 9.09 -23.57 -10.16
CA ARG A 199 8.34 -23.30 -8.93
C ARG A 199 7.87 -24.59 -8.25
N PHE A 200 8.67 -25.62 -8.33
CA PHE A 200 8.21 -26.95 -7.97
C PHE A 200 7.94 -27.16 -6.48
N TYR A 201 8.88 -26.77 -5.62
CA TYR A 201 8.73 -26.90 -4.17
C TYR A 201 8.17 -25.64 -3.53
N GLY A 202 8.55 -24.45 -4.01
CA GLY A 202 8.09 -23.16 -3.50
C GLY A 202 7.83 -22.13 -4.59
N ASP A 203 6.75 -21.37 -4.47
CA ASP A 203 6.37 -20.33 -5.43
C ASP A 203 7.28 -19.09 -5.28
N ALA A 204 7.78 -18.56 -6.40
CA ALA A 204 8.64 -17.38 -6.42
C ALA A 204 7.98 -16.13 -5.79
N ARG A 205 6.65 -16.04 -5.80
CA ARG A 205 5.89 -14.95 -5.15
C ARG A 205 6.16 -14.84 -3.64
N ASN A 206 6.53 -15.95 -2.99
CA ASN A 206 6.84 -15.97 -1.57
C ASN A 206 8.02 -15.06 -1.23
N MET A 207 9.01 -14.91 -2.13
CA MET A 207 10.16 -14.03 -1.89
C MET A 207 9.81 -12.56 -1.73
N LEU A 208 8.67 -12.13 -2.30
CA LEU A 208 8.25 -10.72 -2.29
C LEU A 208 7.36 -10.36 -1.11
N MET A 209 7.08 -11.32 -0.19
CA MET A 209 6.27 -11.07 0.99
C MET A 209 7.00 -10.14 1.98
N PRO A 210 6.27 -9.22 2.67
CA PRO A 210 6.89 -8.15 3.47
C PRO A 210 7.55 -8.63 4.77
N TYR A 211 7.13 -9.75 5.31
CA TYR A 211 7.59 -10.31 6.59
C TYR A 211 8.66 -11.38 6.41
N PRO A 212 9.47 -11.70 7.43
CA PRO A 212 10.41 -12.83 7.41
C PRO A 212 9.70 -14.15 7.13
N ALA A 213 10.33 -15.08 6.41
CA ALA A 213 9.77 -16.42 6.21
C ALA A 213 9.70 -17.17 7.54
N PRO A 214 8.56 -17.78 7.91
CA PRO A 214 8.46 -18.58 9.12
C PRO A 214 9.16 -19.94 8.98
N ASN A 215 9.33 -20.42 7.77
CA ASN A 215 9.96 -21.70 7.43
C ASN A 215 10.35 -21.74 5.95
N MET A 216 10.99 -22.83 5.53
CA MET A 216 11.46 -23.07 4.17
C MET A 216 10.32 -23.06 3.12
N GLY A 217 9.14 -23.60 3.46
CA GLY A 217 7.98 -23.65 2.55
C GLY A 217 7.42 -22.28 2.20
N ASP A 218 7.83 -21.21 2.90
CA ASP A 218 7.47 -19.82 2.60
C ASP A 218 8.57 -19.09 1.82
N GLY A 219 9.35 -19.80 1.04
CA GLY A 219 10.34 -19.29 0.10
C GLY A 219 10.05 -19.74 -1.34
N TRP A 220 10.93 -19.32 -2.24
CA TRP A 220 11.04 -19.89 -3.58
C TRP A 220 12.02 -21.04 -3.53
N GLU A 221 11.62 -22.23 -4.00
CA GLU A 221 12.50 -23.38 -4.06
C GLU A 221 12.28 -24.16 -5.35
N THR A 222 13.38 -24.37 -6.10
CA THR A 222 13.39 -25.05 -7.39
C THR A 222 13.74 -26.51 -7.24
N LYS A 223 13.43 -27.30 -8.26
CA LYS A 223 13.92 -28.70 -8.38
C LYS A 223 15.43 -28.70 -8.43
N ARG A 224 16.02 -29.79 -7.90
CA ARG A 224 17.43 -30.07 -8.11
C ARG A 224 17.74 -30.26 -9.60
N ARG A 225 18.58 -29.38 -10.13
CA ARG A 225 19.05 -29.41 -11.50
C ARG A 225 20.20 -30.41 -11.64
N ARG A 226 20.00 -31.41 -12.49
CA ARG A 226 21.02 -32.47 -12.77
C ARG A 226 21.75 -32.26 -14.09
N GLY A 227 21.43 -31.25 -14.85
CA GLY A 227 22.02 -30.87 -16.14
C GLY A 227 22.59 -29.44 -16.09
N PRO A 228 23.22 -29.02 -17.20
CA PRO A 228 23.75 -27.65 -17.29
C PRO A 228 22.63 -26.60 -17.21
N GLY A 229 23.01 -25.38 -16.80
CA GLY A 229 22.12 -24.24 -16.68
C GLY A 229 21.92 -23.80 -15.23
N HIS A 230 20.97 -22.93 -15.03
CA HIS A 230 20.63 -22.33 -13.74
C HIS A 230 19.14 -21.99 -13.68
N ASP A 231 18.63 -21.72 -12.50
CA ASP A 231 17.27 -21.26 -12.33
C ASP A 231 17.19 -19.75 -12.16
N TRP A 232 16.07 -19.18 -12.55
CA TRP A 232 15.89 -17.73 -12.57
C TRP A 232 14.43 -17.34 -12.36
N THR A 233 14.24 -16.10 -11.91
CA THR A 233 12.93 -15.45 -11.85
C THR A 233 13.03 -13.99 -12.30
N VAL A 234 12.01 -13.51 -13.00
CA VAL A 234 11.87 -12.13 -13.43
C VAL A 234 10.81 -11.45 -12.57
N ILE A 235 11.19 -10.34 -11.98
CA ILE A 235 10.39 -9.54 -11.06
C ILE A 235 10.14 -8.19 -11.71
N ARG A 236 8.88 -7.77 -11.83
CA ARG A 236 8.53 -6.39 -12.11
C ARG A 236 8.52 -5.62 -10.80
N LEU A 237 9.21 -4.50 -10.76
CA LEU A 237 9.19 -3.60 -9.62
C LEU A 237 7.86 -2.83 -9.57
N GLY A 238 7.38 -2.53 -8.38
CA GLY A 238 6.16 -1.74 -8.19
C GLY A 238 6.25 -0.36 -8.84
N LEU A 239 7.43 0.27 -8.76
CA LEU A 239 7.80 1.47 -9.53
C LEU A 239 9.19 1.28 -10.14
N ALA A 240 9.39 1.82 -11.33
CA ALA A 240 10.73 1.98 -11.87
C ALA A 240 11.52 2.96 -10.99
N GLY A 241 12.76 2.59 -10.65
CA GLY A 241 13.58 3.38 -9.74
C GLY A 241 15.08 3.20 -9.94
N VAL A 242 15.85 4.07 -9.29
CA VAL A 242 17.30 3.95 -9.17
C VAL A 242 17.60 3.07 -7.97
N LEU A 243 18.30 1.96 -8.18
CA LEU A 243 18.58 0.96 -7.16
C LEU A 243 19.70 1.45 -6.23
N SER A 244 19.56 1.18 -4.94
CA SER A 244 20.56 1.52 -3.91
C SER A 244 21.05 0.30 -3.14
N ARG A 245 20.21 -0.73 -2.98
CA ARG A 245 20.55 -1.94 -2.22
C ARG A 245 19.69 -3.11 -2.69
N VAL A 246 20.29 -4.30 -2.70
CA VAL A 246 19.58 -5.56 -2.91
C VAL A 246 19.89 -6.51 -1.76
N GLU A 247 18.86 -7.27 -1.35
CA GLU A 247 18.98 -8.30 -0.31
C GLU A 247 18.52 -9.65 -0.87
N ILE A 248 19.36 -10.68 -0.66
CA ILE A 248 19.03 -12.08 -0.96
C ILE A 248 19.12 -12.85 0.36
N ASP A 249 17.97 -13.35 0.82
CA ASP A 249 17.87 -14.07 2.08
C ASP A 249 17.69 -15.57 1.81
N THR A 250 18.63 -16.38 2.31
CA THR A 250 18.60 -17.84 2.27
C THR A 250 18.16 -18.45 3.60
N ALA A 251 17.52 -17.68 4.49
CA ALA A 251 17.01 -18.15 5.77
C ALA A 251 16.22 -19.45 5.62
N HIS A 252 16.43 -20.40 6.52
CA HIS A 252 15.90 -21.77 6.53
C HIS A 252 16.49 -22.73 5.48
N PHE A 253 17.13 -22.26 4.40
CA PHE A 253 17.78 -23.10 3.39
C PHE A 253 19.22 -23.42 3.81
N LYS A 254 19.41 -24.52 4.56
CA LYS A 254 20.70 -24.92 5.14
C LYS A 254 21.52 -25.82 4.21
N GLY A 255 20.87 -26.76 3.51
CA GLY A 255 21.52 -27.70 2.61
C GLY A 255 21.11 -27.56 1.15
N ASN A 256 20.05 -26.84 0.88
CA ASN A 256 19.42 -26.64 -0.42
C ASN A 256 19.39 -25.15 -0.83
N TYR A 257 20.30 -24.34 -0.29
CA TYR A 257 20.52 -22.97 -0.74
C TYR A 257 21.30 -22.96 -2.07
N PRO A 258 21.15 -21.93 -2.91
CA PRO A 258 21.94 -21.77 -4.13
C PRO A 258 23.41 -21.50 -3.80
N ASP A 259 24.33 -22.13 -4.54
CA ASP A 259 25.77 -21.89 -4.39
C ASP A 259 26.15 -20.44 -4.70
N ALA A 260 25.47 -19.82 -5.67
CA ALA A 260 25.69 -18.43 -6.05
C ALA A 260 24.41 -17.81 -6.63
N ALA A 261 24.38 -16.48 -6.72
CA ALA A 261 23.34 -15.74 -7.43
C ALA A 261 23.95 -14.60 -8.26
N SER A 262 23.22 -14.17 -9.29
CA SER A 262 23.50 -12.94 -10.04
C SER A 262 22.22 -12.12 -10.24
N ILE A 263 22.39 -10.82 -10.45
CA ILE A 263 21.26 -9.90 -10.65
C ILE A 263 21.48 -9.12 -11.93
N GLU A 264 20.45 -9.10 -12.74
CA GLU A 264 20.38 -8.29 -13.96
C GLU A 264 19.14 -7.40 -13.91
N THR A 265 19.22 -6.24 -14.55
CA THR A 265 18.13 -5.27 -14.60
C THR A 265 17.78 -4.91 -16.03
N ALA A 266 16.54 -4.46 -16.21
CA ALA A 266 16.07 -3.88 -17.46
C ALA A 266 15.11 -2.73 -17.18
N VAL A 267 15.08 -1.73 -18.08
CA VAL A 267 14.07 -0.68 -18.12
C VAL A 267 13.14 -0.97 -19.30
N MET A 268 11.90 -1.29 -19.01
CA MET A 268 10.86 -1.29 -20.03
C MET A 268 10.10 0.03 -19.96
N LYS A 269 9.90 0.67 -21.09
CA LYS A 269 8.92 1.76 -21.19
C LYS A 269 7.57 1.15 -20.82
N GLN A 270 6.87 1.75 -19.88
CA GLN A 270 5.49 1.37 -19.56
C GLN A 270 4.63 1.65 -20.79
N GLU A 271 4.54 0.71 -21.69
CA GLU A 271 3.47 0.68 -22.67
C GLU A 271 2.22 0.17 -21.96
N GLY A 272 1.09 0.81 -22.25
CA GLY A 272 -0.18 0.71 -21.55
C GLY A 272 -0.60 -0.68 -21.10
N LYS A 273 -1.47 -0.72 -20.11
CA LYS A 273 -2.07 -1.85 -19.42
C LYS A 273 -2.34 -3.05 -20.32
N GLY A 274 -2.00 -4.24 -19.83
CA GLY A 274 -2.42 -5.50 -20.43
C GLY A 274 -1.37 -6.25 -21.24
N VAL A 275 -0.10 -5.88 -21.12
CA VAL A 275 0.97 -6.77 -21.66
C VAL A 275 0.98 -8.03 -20.81
N SER A 276 0.62 -9.16 -21.40
CA SER A 276 0.70 -10.45 -20.70
C SER A 276 2.14 -10.67 -20.20
N ALA A 277 2.29 -11.33 -19.06
CA ALA A 277 3.59 -11.65 -18.47
C ALA A 277 4.56 -12.28 -19.49
N ASP A 278 4.03 -13.09 -20.41
CA ASP A 278 4.74 -13.76 -21.50
C ASP A 278 5.37 -12.79 -22.51
N VAL A 279 4.74 -11.64 -22.75
CA VAL A 279 5.25 -10.62 -23.70
C VAL A 279 6.31 -9.75 -23.01
N ALA A 280 6.13 -9.47 -21.71
CA ALA A 280 7.09 -8.64 -20.97
C ALA A 280 8.45 -9.35 -20.81
N SER A 281 8.50 -10.63 -20.48
CA SER A 281 9.77 -11.35 -20.30
C SER A 281 10.50 -11.59 -21.63
N ARG A 282 9.74 -11.78 -22.75
CA ARG A 282 10.29 -11.97 -24.11
C ARG A 282 10.65 -10.67 -24.80
N ALA A 283 9.99 -9.56 -24.47
CA ALA A 283 10.24 -8.24 -25.05
C ALA A 283 11.45 -7.52 -24.43
N ILE A 284 12.02 -8.00 -23.31
CA ILE A 284 13.22 -7.43 -22.73
C ILE A 284 14.42 -7.85 -23.58
N ALA A 285 14.76 -6.99 -24.53
CA ALA A 285 15.84 -7.25 -25.48
C ALA A 285 17.25 -7.12 -24.86
N GLN A 286 17.39 -6.39 -23.76
CA GLN A 286 18.70 -6.15 -23.13
C GLN A 286 18.60 -6.17 -21.61
N TRP A 287 19.32 -7.11 -21.00
CA TRP A 287 19.56 -7.17 -19.57
C TRP A 287 20.96 -6.63 -19.26
N ALA A 288 21.08 -5.79 -18.26
CA ALA A 288 22.34 -5.27 -17.74
C ALA A 288 22.67 -5.95 -16.42
N THR A 289 23.84 -6.58 -16.33
CA THR A 289 24.32 -7.17 -15.08
C THR A 289 24.67 -6.09 -14.08
N VAL A 290 24.06 -6.13 -12.90
CA VAL A 290 24.29 -5.18 -11.80
C VAL A 290 24.96 -5.83 -10.60
N LEU A 291 24.76 -7.12 -10.40
CA LEU A 291 25.54 -7.95 -9.49
C LEU A 291 26.02 -9.19 -10.27
N PRO A 292 27.35 -9.35 -10.51
CA PRO A 292 27.87 -10.55 -11.16
C PRO A 292 27.63 -11.76 -10.27
N GLN A 293 27.85 -12.97 -10.82
CA GLN A 293 27.69 -14.20 -10.07
C GLN A 293 28.54 -14.18 -8.79
N THR A 294 27.86 -14.15 -7.65
CA THR A 294 28.44 -13.99 -6.30
C THR A 294 28.01 -15.15 -5.43
N LYS A 295 28.94 -15.69 -4.66
CA LYS A 295 28.71 -16.81 -3.75
C LYS A 295 27.72 -16.44 -2.66
N LEU A 296 26.84 -17.38 -2.33
CA LEU A 296 25.91 -17.30 -1.21
C LEU A 296 26.33 -18.22 -0.07
N GLN A 297 25.75 -18.01 1.09
CA GLN A 297 25.90 -18.82 2.30
C GLN A 297 24.54 -19.43 2.68
N PRO A 298 24.52 -20.57 3.38
CA PRO A 298 23.30 -21.15 3.89
C PRO A 298 22.71 -20.31 5.04
N ASP A 299 21.39 -20.26 5.15
CA ASP A 299 20.65 -19.67 6.29
C ASP A 299 21.18 -18.26 6.64
N HIS A 300 21.34 -17.40 5.62
CA HIS A 300 22.03 -16.12 5.74
C HIS A 300 21.36 -15.00 4.92
N LEU A 301 21.35 -13.79 5.50
CA LEU A 301 20.94 -12.58 4.78
C LEU A 301 22.15 -11.92 4.11
N HIS A 302 22.14 -11.90 2.78
CA HIS A 302 23.17 -11.24 1.95
C HIS A 302 22.68 -9.85 1.57
N VAL A 303 23.50 -8.83 1.85
CA VAL A 303 23.20 -7.43 1.56
C VAL A 303 24.24 -6.90 0.57
N TYR A 304 23.77 -6.37 -0.54
CA TYR A 304 24.59 -5.79 -1.60
C TYR A 304 24.17 -4.33 -1.81
N ASP A 305 25.07 -3.41 -1.56
CA ASP A 305 24.92 -1.96 -1.77
C ASP A 305 26.12 -1.40 -2.55
N THR A 306 27.33 -1.52 -2.00
CA THR A 306 28.57 -1.04 -2.63
C THR A 306 29.05 -1.90 -3.80
N GLN A 307 28.57 -3.13 -3.90
CA GLN A 307 28.87 -4.09 -4.98
C GLN A 307 27.99 -3.88 -6.22
N LEU A 308 26.91 -3.11 -6.10
CA LEU A 308 26.05 -2.79 -7.23
C LEU A 308 26.71 -1.75 -8.14
N ALA A 309 26.48 -1.87 -9.43
CA ALA A 309 26.86 -0.80 -10.35
C ALA A 309 26.13 0.52 -9.94
N PRO A 310 26.81 1.68 -10.00
CA PRO A 310 26.20 2.95 -9.61
C PRO A 310 25.09 3.38 -10.58
N ASP A 311 24.13 4.15 -10.08
CA ASP A 311 23.05 4.79 -10.84
C ASP A 311 22.21 3.84 -11.71
N VAL A 312 22.09 2.57 -11.28
CA VAL A 312 21.31 1.58 -12.01
C VAL A 312 19.83 1.88 -11.90
N THR A 313 19.22 2.16 -13.04
CA THR A 313 17.77 2.29 -13.16
C THR A 313 17.15 0.98 -13.61
N ALA A 314 16.05 0.58 -12.96
CA ALA A 314 15.32 -0.64 -13.28
C ALA A 314 13.82 -0.46 -13.19
N SER A 315 13.08 -1.14 -14.07
CA SER A 315 11.67 -1.46 -13.92
C SER A 315 11.44 -2.95 -13.71
N HIS A 316 12.43 -3.78 -14.12
CA HIS A 316 12.44 -5.22 -13.98
C HIS A 316 13.81 -5.68 -13.47
N VAL A 317 13.79 -6.73 -12.65
CA VAL A 317 14.98 -7.39 -12.11
C VAL A 317 14.88 -8.87 -12.41
N ARG A 318 15.99 -9.47 -12.90
CA ARG A 318 16.14 -10.92 -13.01
C ARG A 318 17.10 -11.39 -11.93
N LEU A 319 16.60 -12.23 -11.03
CA LEU A 319 17.41 -12.98 -10.08
C LEU A 319 17.72 -14.35 -10.71
N SER A 320 19.00 -14.65 -10.91
CA SER A 320 19.48 -15.98 -11.32
C SER A 320 20.18 -16.65 -10.15
N ILE A 321 19.88 -17.93 -9.90
CA ILE A 321 20.45 -18.77 -8.85
C ILE A 321 21.18 -19.95 -9.46
N TYR A 322 22.33 -20.33 -8.92
CA TYR A 322 23.22 -21.33 -9.50
C TYR A 322 23.49 -22.48 -8.53
N PRO A 323 23.36 -23.76 -8.98
CA PRO A 323 22.61 -24.17 -10.18
C PRO A 323 21.07 -24.14 -9.96
N ASP A 324 20.64 -24.36 -8.71
CA ASP A 324 19.28 -24.45 -8.20
C ASP A 324 19.27 -24.15 -6.70
N GLY A 325 18.11 -24.19 -6.06
CA GLY A 325 18.00 -24.07 -4.60
C GLY A 325 16.85 -23.21 -4.14
N GLY A 326 16.96 -22.76 -2.88
CA GLY A 326 15.92 -21.97 -2.23
C GLY A 326 16.36 -20.58 -1.78
N VAL A 327 15.46 -19.61 -1.97
CA VAL A 327 15.57 -18.23 -1.51
C VAL A 327 14.33 -17.86 -0.71
N SER A 328 14.51 -17.46 0.53
CA SER A 328 13.41 -17.09 1.43
C SER A 328 12.79 -15.75 1.04
N ARG A 329 13.65 -14.72 0.90
CA ARG A 329 13.20 -13.35 0.56
C ARG A 329 14.18 -12.70 -0.40
N PHE A 330 13.61 -11.83 -1.24
CA PHE A 330 14.34 -10.98 -2.15
C PHE A 330 13.84 -9.55 -2.04
N ARG A 331 14.74 -8.58 -1.83
CA ARG A 331 14.42 -7.18 -1.66
C ARG A 331 15.24 -6.32 -2.61
N VAL A 332 14.61 -5.29 -3.16
CA VAL A 332 15.25 -4.32 -4.06
C VAL A 332 14.91 -2.92 -3.58
N PHE A 333 15.81 -2.32 -2.84
CA PHE A 333 15.64 -0.95 -2.34
C PHE A 333 16.12 0.07 -3.36
N GLY A 334 15.37 1.15 -3.47
CA GLY A 334 15.72 2.22 -4.41
C GLY A 334 14.86 3.46 -4.24
N THR A 335 15.16 4.45 -5.08
CA THR A 335 14.40 5.69 -5.20
C THR A 335 13.57 5.64 -6.48
N PRO A 336 12.22 5.73 -6.39
CA PRO A 336 11.37 5.74 -7.57
C PRO A 336 11.71 6.90 -8.52
N MET A 337 11.72 6.63 -9.82
CA MET A 337 11.86 7.66 -10.85
C MET A 337 10.69 8.64 -10.79
N ALA A 338 10.94 9.92 -11.05
CA ALA A 338 9.95 10.98 -10.96
C ALA A 338 8.70 10.69 -11.82
N ASP A 339 8.88 10.25 -13.06
CA ASP A 339 7.75 9.97 -13.95
C ASP A 339 6.94 8.75 -13.49
N ALA A 340 7.60 7.68 -13.01
CA ALA A 340 6.94 6.51 -12.49
C ALA A 340 6.12 6.85 -11.23
N ARG A 341 6.68 7.67 -10.33
CA ARG A 341 6.02 8.17 -9.12
C ARG A 341 4.79 9.01 -9.46
N ARG A 342 4.93 9.97 -10.39
CA ARG A 342 3.82 10.84 -10.84
C ARG A 342 2.68 10.02 -11.43
N ALA A 343 2.98 9.07 -12.30
CA ALA A 343 1.99 8.19 -12.91
C ALA A 343 1.27 7.33 -11.85
N ALA A 344 1.99 6.79 -10.89
CA ALA A 344 1.43 5.97 -9.82
C ALA A 344 0.50 6.75 -8.89
N VAL A 345 0.91 7.95 -8.46
CA VAL A 345 0.07 8.82 -7.63
C VAL A 345 -1.18 9.27 -8.39
N LEU A 346 -1.04 9.63 -9.66
CA LEU A 346 -2.19 10.03 -10.48
C LEU A 346 -3.21 8.90 -10.63
N ARG A 347 -2.74 7.67 -10.92
CA ARG A 347 -3.58 6.47 -10.97
C ARG A 347 -4.28 6.23 -9.64
N GLN A 348 -3.55 6.29 -8.53
CA GLN A 348 -4.09 6.11 -7.18
C GLN A 348 -5.21 7.12 -6.88
N LEU A 349 -4.97 8.42 -7.08
CA LEU A 349 -5.96 9.47 -6.81
C LEU A 349 -7.24 9.30 -7.65
N ASN A 350 -7.10 8.86 -8.90
CA ASN A 350 -8.25 8.62 -9.78
C ASN A 350 -9.02 7.35 -9.42
N ALA A 351 -8.36 6.31 -8.92
CA ALA A 351 -8.96 5.02 -8.58
C ALA A 351 -9.59 4.97 -7.18
N MET A 352 -9.23 5.89 -6.28
CA MET A 352 -9.81 5.95 -4.93
C MET A 352 -11.31 6.24 -4.94
N ASP A 353 -12.07 5.58 -4.09
CA ASP A 353 -13.45 5.99 -3.79
C ASP A 353 -13.46 7.36 -3.09
N ARG A 354 -14.60 8.06 -3.17
CA ARG A 354 -14.67 9.44 -2.67
C ARG A 354 -14.29 9.59 -1.19
N PRO A 355 -14.72 8.71 -0.27
CA PRO A 355 -14.31 8.80 1.14
C PRO A 355 -12.80 8.63 1.33
N GLU A 356 -12.20 7.68 0.63
CA GLU A 356 -10.77 7.42 0.70
C GLU A 356 -9.94 8.59 0.13
N LEU A 357 -10.36 9.14 -1.01
CA LEU A 357 -9.72 10.31 -1.60
C LEU A 357 -9.79 11.52 -0.67
N LYS A 358 -10.95 11.77 -0.05
CA LYS A 358 -11.09 12.86 0.92
C LYS A 358 -10.11 12.69 2.09
N GLY A 359 -9.97 11.47 2.61
CA GLY A 359 -8.98 11.15 3.63
C GLY A 359 -7.55 11.48 3.18
N ALA A 360 -7.16 11.05 1.97
CA ALA A 360 -5.84 11.33 1.42
C ALA A 360 -5.61 12.85 1.17
N LEU A 361 -6.61 13.58 0.74
CA LEU A 361 -6.52 15.03 0.53
C LEU A 361 -6.40 15.82 1.84
N THR A 362 -6.95 15.31 2.95
CA THR A 362 -6.83 15.93 4.28
C THR A 362 -5.37 16.09 4.71
N ASP A 363 -4.48 15.19 4.33
CA ASP A 363 -3.05 15.27 4.61
C ASP A 363 -2.36 16.49 3.95
N PHE A 364 -2.95 17.00 2.86
CA PHE A 364 -2.45 18.20 2.18
C PHE A 364 -3.09 19.47 2.72
N CYS A 365 -4.42 19.47 2.85
CA CYS A 365 -5.20 20.59 3.39
C CYS A 365 -6.51 20.06 3.99
N ALA A 366 -6.73 20.28 5.27
CA ALA A 366 -7.91 19.79 5.99
C ALA A 366 -9.15 20.70 5.86
N ALA A 367 -9.15 21.70 4.96
CA ALA A 367 -10.33 22.55 4.71
C ALA A 367 -11.42 21.74 3.94
N PRO A 368 -12.63 21.50 4.49
CA PRO A 368 -13.63 20.64 3.89
C PRO A 368 -14.04 21.06 2.46
N ALA A 369 -14.31 22.35 2.23
CA ALA A 369 -14.69 22.84 0.91
C ALA A 369 -13.55 22.72 -0.12
N TRP A 370 -12.28 22.86 0.30
CA TRP A 370 -11.13 22.61 -0.58
C TRP A 370 -11.07 21.15 -0.99
N ILE A 371 -11.18 20.23 -0.01
CA ILE A 371 -11.20 18.77 -0.25
C ILE A 371 -12.30 18.38 -1.23
N ASP A 372 -13.52 18.88 -1.00
CA ASP A 372 -14.67 18.54 -1.85
C ASP A 372 -14.51 19.01 -3.29
N ARG A 373 -13.95 20.21 -3.50
CA ARG A 373 -13.71 20.75 -4.84
C ARG A 373 -12.60 20.04 -5.58
N VAL A 374 -11.47 19.75 -4.91
CA VAL A 374 -10.40 18.96 -5.50
C VAL A 374 -10.90 17.56 -5.87
N ALA A 375 -11.66 16.91 -4.98
CA ALA A 375 -12.25 15.60 -5.26
C ALA A 375 -13.24 15.64 -6.42
N ALA A 376 -13.99 16.72 -6.59
CA ALA A 376 -14.96 16.89 -7.70
C ALA A 376 -14.28 17.16 -9.04
N ALA A 377 -13.02 17.60 -9.07
CA ALA A 377 -12.27 17.88 -10.29
C ALA A 377 -11.74 16.63 -11.00
N ARG A 378 -11.96 15.43 -10.42
CA ARG A 378 -11.59 14.16 -11.09
C ARG A 378 -12.44 13.89 -12.33
N PRO A 379 -11.91 13.13 -13.32
CA PRO A 379 -10.58 12.48 -13.33
C PRO A 379 -9.45 13.46 -13.63
N PHE A 380 -8.34 13.34 -12.91
CA PHE A 380 -7.12 14.09 -13.20
C PHE A 380 -6.39 13.48 -14.39
N THR A 381 -6.09 14.31 -15.39
CA THR A 381 -5.43 13.88 -16.63
C THR A 381 -3.89 13.98 -16.57
N SER A 382 -3.39 14.81 -15.66
CA SER A 382 -1.96 15.02 -15.41
C SER A 382 -1.73 15.52 -14.00
N ILE A 383 -0.48 15.52 -13.56
CA ILE A 383 -0.08 16.13 -12.29
C ILE A 383 -0.37 17.64 -12.28
N ASP A 384 -0.18 18.32 -13.40
CA ASP A 384 -0.51 19.74 -13.50
C ASP A 384 -2.01 20.00 -13.32
N SER A 385 -2.87 19.06 -13.75
CA SER A 385 -4.32 19.16 -13.48
C SER A 385 -4.66 19.00 -12.01
N VAL A 386 -3.88 18.22 -11.23
CA VAL A 386 -4.02 18.14 -9.76
C VAL A 386 -3.65 19.47 -9.11
N PHE A 387 -2.54 20.08 -9.54
CA PHE A 387 -2.14 21.40 -9.03
C PHE A 387 -3.15 22.48 -9.39
N ALA A 388 -3.62 22.49 -10.63
CA ALA A 388 -4.63 23.46 -11.08
C ALA A 388 -5.94 23.33 -10.28
N ALA A 389 -6.39 22.10 -10.01
CA ALA A 389 -7.58 21.84 -9.18
C ALA A 389 -7.36 22.32 -7.74
N ALA A 390 -6.19 22.06 -7.15
CA ALA A 390 -5.83 22.50 -5.82
C ALA A 390 -5.79 24.04 -5.70
N ASP A 391 -5.18 24.72 -6.67
CA ASP A 391 -5.10 26.17 -6.71
C ASP A 391 -6.49 26.82 -6.94
N ALA A 392 -7.30 26.27 -7.85
CA ALA A 392 -8.66 26.74 -8.11
C ALA A 392 -9.58 26.57 -6.87
N ALA A 393 -9.41 25.46 -6.13
CA ALA A 393 -10.18 25.19 -4.91
C ALA A 393 -9.97 26.25 -3.81
N ASN A 394 -8.80 26.91 -3.79
CA ASN A 394 -8.48 27.95 -2.79
C ASN A 394 -9.36 29.19 -2.91
N ALA A 395 -9.82 29.54 -4.12
CA ALA A 395 -10.46 30.82 -4.41
C ALA A 395 -11.77 31.07 -3.64
N SER A 396 -12.41 30.06 -3.10
CA SER A 396 -13.72 30.14 -2.50
C SER A 396 -13.89 29.28 -1.24
N VAL A 397 -12.80 29.01 -0.49
CA VAL A 397 -12.86 28.33 0.80
C VAL A 397 -13.44 29.28 1.85
N PRO A 398 -14.53 28.88 2.56
CA PRO A 398 -15.09 29.68 3.64
C PRO A 398 -14.10 29.90 4.80
N ALA A 399 -14.32 30.95 5.58
CA ALA A 399 -13.50 31.27 6.75
C ALA A 399 -13.43 30.11 7.76
N ASP A 400 -14.57 29.50 8.06
CA ASP A 400 -14.66 28.39 9.01
C ASP A 400 -13.89 27.15 8.55
N ASP A 401 -13.86 26.89 7.25
CA ASP A 401 -13.09 25.79 6.67
C ASP A 401 -11.58 26.02 6.77
N TRP A 402 -11.12 27.28 6.64
CA TRP A 402 -9.72 27.62 6.90
C TRP A 402 -9.37 27.42 8.37
N LEU A 403 -10.25 27.83 9.28
CA LEU A 403 -10.05 27.60 10.72
C LEU A 403 -9.98 26.10 11.05
N GLU A 404 -10.79 25.28 10.40
CA GLU A 404 -10.70 23.83 10.53
C GLU A 404 -9.35 23.30 10.03
N ALA A 405 -8.88 23.74 8.86
CA ALA A 405 -7.58 23.35 8.34
C ALA A 405 -6.44 23.73 9.30
N PHE A 406 -6.52 24.89 9.97
CA PHE A 406 -5.48 25.33 10.90
C PHE A 406 -5.40 24.44 12.15
N ARG A 407 -6.52 23.88 12.64
CA ARG A 407 -6.54 22.93 13.78
C ARG A 407 -5.75 21.65 13.52
N HIS A 408 -5.60 21.26 12.26
CA HIS A 408 -4.84 20.09 11.85
C HIS A 408 -3.32 20.33 11.77
N HIS A 409 -2.84 21.53 12.05
CA HIS A 409 -1.42 21.82 12.13
C HIS A 409 -0.87 21.66 13.55
N PRO A 410 0.35 21.12 13.69
CA PRO A 410 1.04 21.17 14.98
C PRO A 410 1.43 22.61 15.31
N ARG A 411 1.38 22.99 16.59
CA ARG A 411 1.89 24.29 17.04
C ARG A 411 3.38 24.40 16.72
N ILE A 412 3.77 25.56 16.20
CA ILE A 412 5.17 25.85 15.90
C ILE A 412 5.94 25.91 17.22
N GLY A 413 7.06 25.21 17.31
CA GLY A 413 7.89 25.11 18.52
C GLY A 413 7.78 23.80 19.29
N GLU A 414 6.64 23.11 19.31
CA GLU A 414 6.48 21.85 20.05
C GLU A 414 7.38 20.72 19.50
N ARG A 415 7.44 20.54 18.19
CA ARG A 415 8.33 19.54 17.57
C ARG A 415 9.81 19.93 17.60
N ALA A 416 10.11 21.23 17.55
CA ALA A 416 11.48 21.71 17.63
C ALA A 416 12.01 21.58 19.05
N ALA A 417 11.21 21.88 20.08
CA ALA A 417 11.56 21.64 21.48
C ALA A 417 11.81 20.16 21.79
N GLN A 418 11.01 19.25 21.25
CA GLN A 418 11.24 17.80 21.39
C GLN A 418 12.55 17.34 20.72
N ARG A 419 12.89 17.87 19.55
CA ARG A 419 14.15 17.58 18.86
C ARG A 419 15.36 18.14 19.62
N LEU A 420 15.28 19.37 20.15
CA LEU A 420 16.36 19.97 20.95
C LEU A 420 16.62 19.19 22.24
N GLN A 421 15.57 18.67 22.90
CA GLN A 421 15.74 17.80 24.07
C GLN A 421 16.45 16.48 23.73
N SER A 422 16.26 15.94 22.53
CA SER A 422 16.97 14.74 22.09
C SER A 422 18.42 15.00 21.64
N TYR A 423 18.75 16.23 21.18
CA TYR A 423 20.11 16.62 20.80
C TYR A 423 20.98 17.05 21.99
N ALA A 424 20.39 17.63 23.03
CA ALA A 424 21.11 18.04 24.25
C ALA A 424 21.69 16.87 25.05
N ALA A 425 21.36 15.63 24.68
CA ALA A 425 21.90 14.42 25.29
C ALA A 425 23.19 13.88 24.62
N HIS A 426 23.71 14.53 23.56
CA HIS A 426 24.92 14.12 22.84
C HIS A 426 25.89 15.29 22.72
N ASP A 427 27.11 15.05 23.22
CA ASP A 427 28.25 15.97 23.38
C ASP A 427 28.60 16.78 22.12
N SER A 428 28.60 18.10 22.17
CA SER A 428 28.96 18.98 21.06
C SER A 428 29.74 20.23 21.49
N SER A 429 30.55 20.75 20.59
CA SER A 429 31.48 21.85 20.81
C SER A 429 30.82 23.18 21.22
N SER A 430 31.55 24.05 21.91
CA SER A 430 31.05 25.33 22.47
C SER A 430 30.43 26.27 21.43
N ARG A 431 30.79 26.23 20.16
CA ARG A 431 30.17 27.02 19.07
C ARG A 431 28.82 26.47 18.60
N GLU A 432 28.64 25.14 18.62
CA GLU A 432 27.37 24.48 18.34
C GLU A 432 26.39 24.67 19.50
N GLN A 433 26.88 24.67 20.76
CA GLN A 433 26.08 24.95 21.95
C GLN A 433 25.51 26.40 21.95
N ALA A 434 26.29 27.39 21.49
CA ALA A 434 25.78 28.78 21.40
C ALA A 434 24.69 28.94 20.34
N ARG A 435 24.85 28.29 19.15
CA ARG A 435 23.78 28.24 18.11
C ARG A 435 22.52 27.50 18.58
N VAL A 436 22.70 26.38 19.24
CA VAL A 436 21.58 25.57 19.80
C VAL A 436 20.87 26.38 20.91
N GLN A 437 21.58 27.18 21.67
CA GLN A 437 21.02 28.00 22.73
C GLN A 437 20.26 29.24 22.20
N ASP A 438 20.76 29.87 21.12
CA ASP A 438 20.05 30.95 20.41
C ASP A 438 18.77 30.42 19.72
N ASP A 439 18.85 29.25 19.09
CA ASP A 439 17.69 28.60 18.52
C ASP A 439 16.68 28.16 19.59
N ALA A 440 17.12 27.67 20.75
CA ALA A 440 16.26 27.31 21.87
C ALA A 440 15.51 28.51 22.46
N SER A 441 16.21 29.65 22.60
CA SER A 441 15.63 30.92 23.08
C SER A 441 14.58 31.46 22.10
N ALA A 442 14.89 31.42 20.80
CA ALA A 442 13.96 31.85 19.75
C ALA A 442 12.72 30.94 19.67
N ILE A 443 12.90 29.63 19.86
CA ILE A 443 11.81 28.65 19.86
C ILE A 443 10.90 28.82 21.07
N ALA A 444 11.46 29.10 22.28
CA ALA A 444 10.68 29.38 23.48
C ALA A 444 9.87 30.68 23.33
N ALA A 445 10.49 31.72 22.80
CA ALA A 445 9.82 33.01 22.54
C ALA A 445 8.73 32.85 21.46
N LEU A 446 8.96 32.02 20.44
CA LEU A 446 7.98 31.71 19.39
C LEU A 446 6.77 30.95 19.96
N ALA A 447 6.99 30.00 20.87
CA ALA A 447 5.92 29.24 21.52
C ALA A 447 5.05 30.15 22.44
N GLU A 448 5.66 31.08 23.17
CA GLU A 448 4.95 32.06 23.98
C GLU A 448 4.16 33.04 23.12
N ALA A 449 4.79 33.61 22.11
CA ALA A 449 4.14 34.53 21.18
C ALA A 449 2.98 33.87 20.44
N ASN A 450 3.11 32.56 20.10
CA ASN A 450 2.03 31.80 19.44
C ASN A 450 0.80 31.62 20.36
N ARG A 451 0.99 31.49 21.69
CA ARG A 451 -0.12 31.44 22.62
C ARG A 451 -0.88 32.80 22.67
N ALA A 452 -0.18 33.90 22.77
CA ALA A 452 -0.79 35.22 22.74
C ALA A 452 -1.51 35.52 21.40
N TYR A 453 -0.95 35.01 20.29
CA TYR A 453 -1.57 35.10 18.97
C TYR A 453 -2.87 34.29 18.91
N GLU A 454 -2.86 33.05 19.43
CA GLU A 454 -4.03 32.16 19.47
C GLU A 454 -5.16 32.74 20.34
N GLU A 455 -4.80 33.34 21.48
CA GLU A 455 -5.77 34.06 22.34
C GLU A 455 -6.42 35.25 21.63
N ARG A 456 -5.67 35.96 20.76
CA ARG A 456 -6.17 37.11 20.02
C ARG A 456 -7.06 36.74 18.83
N PHE A 457 -6.64 35.72 18.04
CA PHE A 457 -7.27 35.42 16.75
C PHE A 457 -8.13 34.16 16.78
N GLY A 458 -8.08 33.34 17.85
CA GLY A 458 -8.81 32.08 17.97
C GLY A 458 -8.24 30.93 17.14
N HIS A 459 -7.07 31.09 16.54
CA HIS A 459 -6.34 30.05 15.79
C HIS A 459 -4.83 30.21 15.95
N ILE A 460 -4.09 29.10 15.73
CA ILE A 460 -2.63 29.09 15.79
C ILE A 460 -2.01 29.90 14.65
N PHE A 461 -0.79 30.37 14.86
CA PHE A 461 -0.02 31.05 13.83
C PHE A 461 0.35 30.09 12.69
N ILE A 462 -0.16 30.37 11.49
CA ILE A 462 0.12 29.61 10.28
C ILE A 462 1.17 30.35 9.45
N VAL A 463 2.28 29.66 9.19
CA VAL A 463 3.36 30.17 8.33
C VAL A 463 4.02 29.04 7.57
N CYS A 464 4.34 29.24 6.31
CA CYS A 464 5.14 28.32 5.52
C CYS A 464 6.60 28.40 5.97
N ALA A 465 7.01 27.48 6.85
CA ALA A 465 8.32 27.48 7.50
C ALA A 465 9.51 27.10 6.59
N SER A 466 9.25 26.66 5.36
CA SER A 466 10.30 26.23 4.43
C SER A 466 11.26 27.38 4.09
N GLY A 467 12.55 27.19 4.38
CA GLY A 467 13.60 28.19 4.14
C GLY A 467 13.66 29.34 5.13
N ARG A 468 12.92 29.26 6.28
CA ARG A 468 12.91 30.32 7.31
C ARG A 468 13.51 29.83 8.61
N THR A 469 14.18 30.73 9.31
CA THR A 469 14.71 30.53 10.66
C THR A 469 13.63 30.77 11.73
N ALA A 470 13.86 30.29 12.96
CA ALA A 470 12.97 30.54 14.09
C ALA A 470 12.83 32.05 14.40
N SER A 471 13.92 32.80 14.30
CA SER A 471 13.94 34.25 14.50
C SER A 471 13.11 35.01 13.46
N GLU A 472 13.19 34.62 12.18
CA GLU A 472 12.37 35.19 11.11
C GLU A 472 10.89 34.92 11.32
N MET A 473 10.55 33.68 11.71
CA MET A 473 9.17 33.31 12.02
C MET A 473 8.63 34.08 13.23
N LEU A 474 9.45 34.28 14.28
CA LEU A 474 9.07 35.10 15.45
C LEU A 474 8.83 36.56 15.07
N ALA A 475 9.67 37.13 14.22
CA ALA A 475 9.49 38.49 13.72
C ALA A 475 8.18 38.63 12.94
N MET A 476 7.89 37.71 12.03
CA MET A 476 6.64 37.65 11.28
C MET A 476 5.41 37.51 12.20
N LEU A 477 5.50 36.65 13.23
CA LEU A 477 4.41 36.45 14.17
C LEU A 477 4.11 37.77 14.94
N ARG A 478 5.14 38.44 15.43
CA ARG A 478 4.99 39.74 16.16
C ARG A 478 4.38 40.81 15.28
N ASP A 479 4.80 40.89 14.03
CA ASP A 479 4.24 41.86 13.07
C ASP A 479 2.76 41.56 12.80
N ARG A 480 2.43 40.31 12.49
CA ARG A 480 1.08 39.86 12.19
C ARG A 480 0.12 39.90 13.39
N THR A 481 0.64 39.84 14.60
CA THR A 481 -0.16 40.04 15.82
C THR A 481 -0.87 41.41 15.84
N ASN A 482 -0.39 42.41 15.11
CA ASN A 482 -1.00 43.72 15.04
C ASN A 482 -2.13 43.86 14.00
N ASN A 483 -2.36 42.85 13.15
CA ASN A 483 -3.38 42.89 12.15
C ASN A 483 -4.80 42.90 12.75
N ASP A 484 -5.77 43.32 11.94
CA ASP A 484 -7.17 43.05 12.22
C ASP A 484 -7.51 41.55 11.89
N PRO A 485 -8.53 40.98 12.53
CA PRO A 485 -8.82 39.55 12.38
C PRO A 485 -9.12 39.10 10.94
N LYS A 486 -9.71 39.96 10.10
CA LYS A 486 -10.05 39.60 8.71
C LYS A 486 -8.79 39.55 7.84
N THR A 487 -7.92 40.54 7.97
CA THR A 487 -6.63 40.61 7.28
C THR A 487 -5.76 39.42 7.72
N GLU A 488 -5.73 39.10 9.01
CA GLU A 488 -4.93 38.04 9.55
C GLU A 488 -5.40 36.66 9.04
N LEU A 489 -6.69 36.40 9.04
CA LEU A 489 -7.24 35.17 8.48
C LEU A 489 -6.88 34.99 6.99
N ALA A 490 -6.92 36.07 6.20
CA ALA A 490 -6.55 36.00 4.77
C ALA A 490 -5.06 35.69 4.60
N LEU A 491 -4.18 36.25 5.42
CA LEU A 491 -2.75 35.99 5.43
C LEU A 491 -2.46 34.53 5.86
N ALA A 492 -3.11 34.06 6.92
CA ALA A 492 -2.99 32.67 7.38
C ALA A 492 -3.45 31.68 6.30
N ALA A 493 -4.56 31.95 5.61
CA ALA A 493 -5.02 31.17 4.47
C ALA A 493 -4.00 31.15 3.32
N SER A 494 -3.38 32.29 2.99
CA SER A 494 -2.33 32.38 1.98
C SER A 494 -1.09 31.53 2.36
N GLU A 495 -0.67 31.55 3.61
CA GLU A 495 0.42 30.68 4.09
C GLU A 495 0.02 29.19 4.05
N GLN A 496 -1.23 28.85 4.39
CA GLN A 496 -1.76 27.50 4.23
C GLN A 496 -1.70 27.03 2.79
N GLN A 497 -2.06 27.87 1.82
CA GLN A 497 -1.98 27.53 0.38
C GLN A 497 -0.54 27.20 -0.03
N LYS A 498 0.45 27.98 0.45
CA LYS A 498 1.88 27.68 0.21
C LYS A 498 2.29 26.34 0.81
N ILE A 499 1.82 26.02 2.04
CA ILE A 499 2.08 24.73 2.69
C ILE A 499 1.47 23.58 1.87
N THR A 500 0.22 23.72 1.44
CA THR A 500 -0.47 22.73 0.60
C THR A 500 0.29 22.50 -0.71
N ARG A 501 0.70 23.58 -1.36
CA ARG A 501 1.51 23.50 -2.61
C ARG A 501 2.82 22.76 -2.38
N LEU A 502 3.56 23.07 -1.32
CA LEU A 502 4.81 22.40 -0.99
C LEU A 502 4.63 20.90 -0.66
N ARG A 503 3.53 20.55 0.04
CA ARG A 503 3.22 19.14 0.32
C ARG A 503 2.96 18.36 -0.96
N LEU A 504 2.17 18.92 -1.88
CA LEU A 504 1.93 18.36 -3.20
C LEU A 504 3.22 18.26 -4.03
N GLU A 505 4.06 19.29 -4.04
CA GLU A 505 5.33 19.27 -4.75
C GLU A 505 6.30 18.21 -4.23
N ARG A 506 6.40 18.04 -2.91
CA ARG A 506 7.26 16.99 -2.29
C ARG A 506 6.80 15.58 -2.66
N LEU A 507 5.51 15.38 -2.80
CA LEU A 507 4.96 14.11 -3.23
C LEU A 507 5.28 13.81 -4.70
N LEU A 508 5.30 14.84 -5.55
CA LEU A 508 5.27 14.71 -7.01
C LEU A 508 6.62 15.04 -7.68
N ARG A 509 7.59 15.57 -6.94
CA ARG A 509 8.98 15.77 -7.39
C ARG A 509 9.83 14.55 -7.11
#